data_b30508662b2e7373c8afd080cb24fd1d
#
_entry.id   b30508662b2e7373c8afd080cb24fd1d
#
_cell.length_a   1.000
_cell.length_b   1.000
_cell.length_c   1.000
_cell.angle_alpha   90.00
_cell.angle_beta   90.00
_cell.angle_gamma   90.00
#
_symmetry.space_group_name_H-M   'P 1'
#
loop_
_entity.id
_entity.type
_entity.pdbx_description
1 polymer ?
#
loop_
_entity_poly.entity_id
_entity_poly.type
_entity_poly.pdbx_seq_one_letter_code
_entity_poly.pdbx_strand_id
1 'polypeptide(L)'
;MSNTIDLTQYGITDASEVIHNPSFDLLFKEETRDDLTGYEKGTVTNLGAVAVDTGIFTGRSPKDKYIVMDDVSRDTVWWSTQGKNDNKPLSEENWGNLKNIVTNQLSGQRLFVVDTFCGANKDSRLAVRFIVEVAWQAHFVKNMFIRPSEEELADFEPDFVVLNGAKTNNPNWQEHGLNSENFIAFNLSEKMQLIGGTWYGGEMKKGMFSMMNYLLPLRGMASMHCSANIGKEGDVAIFFGLSGTGKTTLSTDKDRQLIGDDEHGWDDDGVFNFEGGCYAKVINLSAEDEPEIYGAIRRDALLENVTLSDDNVIQFADNSKTENTRVSYPIEHIENIVKPISKGGHAKKVIFLTADAFGVTPPVSKLTAEQTKYYFLSGFTAKLAGTERGITEPTPTFSAAFGAAFLSLHPTKYAQELVKRMEAVDAEAYLVNTGWNGSGKRISIKDTRGIINAILDGSIEKADTKNIPLFNLEIPTSLPGVDSEILDPRDTYEDSTHWDKRAHELAHLFIMNFEKYTDNDEGKSLVAAGPKID
;
A
#
# COMPACT_ATOMS: atom_id res chain seq x y z
N MET A 1 12.91 36.08 -1.47
CA MET A 1 14.13 35.76 -0.67
C MET A 1 14.01 34.28 -0.38
N SER A 2 14.92 33.43 -0.88
CA SER A 2 14.91 32.00 -0.52
C SER A 2 15.29 31.91 0.95
N ASN A 3 14.33 31.59 1.81
CA ASN A 3 14.65 31.20 3.18
C ASN A 3 15.54 29.94 3.08
N THR A 4 16.82 30.10 3.36
CA THR A 4 17.75 28.97 3.40
C THR A 4 17.35 28.15 4.63
N ILE A 5 16.89 26.91 4.40
CA ILE A 5 16.53 26.01 5.51
C ILE A 5 17.79 25.69 6.31
N ASP A 6 17.72 25.83 7.61
CA ASP A 6 18.78 25.37 8.51
C ASP A 6 18.70 23.85 8.70
N LEU A 7 19.62 23.12 8.08
CA LEU A 7 19.73 21.67 8.18
C LEU A 7 20.52 21.20 9.40
N THR A 8 21.19 22.12 10.11
CA THR A 8 22.01 21.78 11.31
C THR A 8 21.15 21.22 12.43
N GLN A 9 19.89 21.65 12.53
CA GLN A 9 18.91 21.08 13.46
C GLN A 9 18.68 19.56 13.28
N TYR A 10 18.95 19.03 12.08
CA TYR A 10 18.86 17.59 11.76
C TYR A 10 20.22 16.88 11.84
N GLY A 11 21.28 17.60 12.19
CA GLY A 11 22.65 17.10 12.28
C GLY A 11 23.42 17.12 10.95
N ILE A 12 22.92 17.81 9.92
CA ILE A 12 23.57 17.96 8.61
C ILE A 12 24.31 19.29 8.57
N THR A 13 25.62 19.25 8.31
CA THR A 13 26.49 20.43 8.27
C THR A 13 27.08 20.65 6.89
N ASP A 14 27.42 21.91 6.59
CA ASP A 14 28.23 22.28 5.41
C ASP A 14 27.69 21.77 4.06
N ALA A 15 26.34 21.64 3.92
CA ALA A 15 25.73 21.31 2.64
C ALA A 15 26.25 22.26 1.55
N SER A 16 26.80 21.69 0.44
CA SER A 16 27.40 22.49 -0.63
C SER A 16 26.36 23.32 -1.39
N GLU A 17 25.14 22.81 -1.46
CA GLU A 17 23.97 23.48 -2.02
C GLU A 17 22.69 22.85 -1.45
N VAL A 18 21.67 23.64 -1.17
CA VAL A 18 20.34 23.17 -0.75
C VAL A 18 19.31 23.65 -1.75
N ILE A 19 18.70 22.72 -2.48
CA ILE A 19 17.61 22.98 -3.45
C ILE A 19 16.30 22.66 -2.76
N HIS A 20 15.57 23.70 -2.36
CA HIS A 20 14.34 23.59 -1.60
C HIS A 20 13.12 23.64 -2.51
N ASN A 21 12.23 22.66 -2.39
CA ASN A 21 10.98 22.53 -3.14
C ASN A 21 11.14 22.71 -4.66
N PRO A 22 12.06 21.94 -5.29
CA PRO A 22 12.35 22.08 -6.72
C PRO A 22 11.09 21.89 -7.56
N SER A 23 10.98 22.63 -8.67
CA SER A 23 9.95 22.37 -9.68
C SER A 23 10.22 21.06 -10.42
N PHE A 24 9.21 20.48 -11.07
CA PHE A 24 9.39 19.30 -11.93
C PHE A 24 10.41 19.58 -13.06
N ASP A 25 10.40 20.78 -13.64
CA ASP A 25 11.38 21.16 -14.67
C ASP A 25 12.82 21.20 -14.15
N LEU A 26 13.02 21.67 -12.92
CA LEU A 26 14.35 21.65 -12.30
C LEU A 26 14.78 20.21 -12.00
N LEU A 27 13.90 19.39 -11.41
CA LEU A 27 14.19 17.99 -11.12
C LEU A 27 14.54 17.22 -12.39
N PHE A 28 13.78 17.40 -13.47
CA PHE A 28 14.06 16.78 -14.76
C PHE A 28 15.46 17.14 -15.28
N LYS A 29 15.86 18.41 -15.16
CA LYS A 29 17.22 18.84 -15.56
C LYS A 29 18.29 18.21 -14.69
N GLU A 30 18.04 18.15 -13.37
CA GLU A 30 19.01 17.64 -12.40
C GLU A 30 19.23 16.14 -12.52
N GLU A 31 18.16 15.35 -12.70
CA GLU A 31 18.23 13.88 -12.76
C GLU A 31 18.72 13.35 -14.13
N THR A 32 18.67 14.19 -15.18
CA THR A 32 19.11 13.82 -16.52
C THR A 32 20.44 14.45 -16.95
N ARG A 33 21.16 15.11 -16.03
CA ARG A 33 22.46 15.75 -16.31
C ARG A 33 23.45 14.76 -16.91
N ASP A 34 24.27 15.23 -17.87
CA ASP A 34 25.23 14.38 -18.57
C ASP A 34 26.41 13.92 -17.68
N ASP A 35 26.72 14.68 -16.64
CA ASP A 35 27.80 14.36 -15.68
C ASP A 35 27.41 13.32 -14.63
N LEU A 36 26.13 12.96 -14.52
CA LEU A 36 25.67 11.89 -13.63
C LEU A 36 26.01 10.51 -14.18
N THR A 37 26.31 9.60 -13.26
CA THR A 37 26.64 8.20 -13.58
C THR A 37 25.96 7.23 -12.60
N GLY A 38 25.90 5.95 -12.99
CA GLY A 38 25.32 4.90 -12.15
C GLY A 38 23.86 5.16 -11.82
N TYR A 39 23.48 4.88 -10.58
CA TYR A 39 22.08 4.97 -10.11
C TYR A 39 21.56 6.39 -9.88
N GLU A 40 22.41 7.41 -10.04
CA GLU A 40 21.97 8.80 -9.96
C GLU A 40 21.38 9.30 -11.28
N LYS A 41 21.78 8.67 -12.39
CA LYS A 41 21.42 9.15 -13.74
C LYS A 41 20.08 8.63 -14.19
N GLY A 42 19.17 9.53 -14.49
CA GLY A 42 17.93 9.28 -15.20
C GLY A 42 18.10 9.32 -16.72
N THR A 43 17.39 8.45 -17.42
CA THR A 43 17.34 8.41 -18.89
C THR A 43 15.96 8.79 -19.38
N VAL A 44 15.87 9.76 -20.27
CA VAL A 44 14.58 10.17 -20.88
C VAL A 44 14.12 9.09 -21.86
N THR A 45 12.91 8.59 -21.65
CA THR A 45 12.32 7.53 -22.48
C THR A 45 11.61 8.08 -23.72
N ASN A 46 11.25 7.18 -24.62
CA ASN A 46 10.44 7.51 -25.82
C ASN A 46 9.06 8.12 -25.50
N LEU A 47 8.53 7.93 -24.28
CA LEU A 47 7.28 8.53 -23.82
C LEU A 47 7.47 9.86 -23.05
N GLY A 48 8.72 10.29 -22.87
CA GLY A 48 9.05 11.55 -22.17
C GLY A 48 9.17 11.42 -20.66
N ALA A 49 8.86 10.26 -20.06
CA ALA A 49 9.12 9.94 -18.67
C ALA A 49 10.61 9.68 -18.45
N VAL A 50 11.08 9.82 -17.22
CA VAL A 50 12.47 9.50 -16.85
C VAL A 50 12.53 8.08 -16.29
N ALA A 51 13.49 7.28 -16.74
CA ALA A 51 13.77 5.94 -16.22
C ALA A 51 15.05 5.95 -15.40
N VAL A 52 15.01 5.32 -14.23
CA VAL A 52 16.12 5.17 -13.28
C VAL A 52 16.27 3.72 -12.82
N ASP A 53 17.44 3.38 -12.30
CA ASP A 53 17.72 2.10 -11.67
C ASP A 53 17.92 2.29 -10.16
N THR A 54 17.34 1.37 -9.36
CA THR A 54 17.45 1.41 -7.90
C THR A 54 18.51 0.46 -7.34
N GLY A 55 19.41 -0.01 -8.20
CA GLY A 55 20.50 -0.92 -7.83
C GLY A 55 20.02 -2.34 -7.56
N ILE A 56 20.65 -2.99 -6.61
CA ILE A 56 20.33 -4.39 -6.24
C ILE A 56 18.99 -4.51 -5.51
N PHE A 57 18.51 -3.44 -4.91
CA PHE A 57 17.22 -3.40 -4.21
C PHE A 57 16.14 -2.86 -5.15
N THR A 58 15.48 -3.77 -5.86
CA THR A 58 14.36 -3.43 -6.76
C THR A 58 13.00 -3.50 -6.05
N GLY A 59 12.99 -3.55 -4.72
CA GLY A 59 11.83 -3.60 -3.86
C GLY A 59 12.21 -3.26 -2.43
N ARG A 60 11.19 -3.17 -1.55
CA ARG A 60 11.40 -2.89 -0.13
C ARG A 60 12.13 -4.02 0.59
N SER A 61 12.77 -3.65 1.70
CA SER A 61 13.45 -4.58 2.60
C SER A 61 12.76 -4.63 3.98
N PRO A 62 11.63 -5.35 4.14
CA PRO A 62 10.89 -5.38 5.40
C PRO A 62 11.73 -5.93 6.58
N LYS A 63 12.69 -6.81 6.28
CA LYS A 63 13.60 -7.38 7.29
C LYS A 63 14.59 -6.37 7.87
N ASP A 64 14.75 -5.22 7.21
CA ASP A 64 15.67 -4.15 7.62
C ASP A 64 14.93 -2.94 8.21
N LYS A 65 13.65 -3.14 8.58
CA LYS A 65 12.84 -2.14 9.28
C LYS A 65 13.04 -2.22 10.79
N TYR A 66 13.29 -1.06 11.41
CA TYR A 66 13.51 -0.92 12.84
C TYR A 66 12.75 0.27 13.40
N ILE A 67 12.29 0.15 14.65
CA ILE A 67 11.66 1.25 15.39
C ILE A 67 12.38 1.40 16.72
N VAL A 68 12.76 2.62 17.10
CA VAL A 68 13.37 2.88 18.40
C VAL A 68 12.41 2.51 19.51
N MET A 69 12.88 1.69 20.46
CA MET A 69 12.11 1.29 21.63
C MET A 69 12.39 2.26 22.78
N ASP A 70 11.56 3.26 22.90
CA ASP A 70 11.63 4.32 23.91
C ASP A 70 10.30 4.43 24.69
N ASP A 71 10.13 5.47 25.48
CA ASP A 71 8.93 5.67 26.30
C ASP A 71 7.67 5.95 25.47
N VAL A 72 7.79 6.42 24.22
CA VAL A 72 6.65 6.67 23.31
C VAL A 72 6.20 5.36 22.64
N SER A 73 7.14 4.54 22.21
CA SER A 73 6.91 3.38 21.36
C SER A 73 6.69 2.07 22.13
N ARG A 74 7.30 1.95 23.32
CA ARG A 74 7.42 0.70 24.08
C ARG A 74 6.08 0.00 24.31
N ASP A 75 5.06 0.75 24.71
CA ASP A 75 3.75 0.21 25.10
C ASP A 75 2.70 0.31 23.97
N THR A 76 3.05 0.95 22.85
CA THR A 76 2.12 1.19 21.75
C THR A 76 2.41 0.34 20.52
N VAL A 77 3.68 0.13 20.19
CA VAL A 77 4.09 -0.66 19.02
C VAL A 77 3.88 -2.15 19.27
N TRP A 78 3.32 -2.85 18.30
CA TRP A 78 3.26 -4.29 18.30
C TRP A 78 4.61 -4.87 17.85
N TRP A 79 5.43 -5.25 18.81
CA TRP A 79 6.82 -5.65 18.59
C TRP A 79 6.96 -7.05 17.99
N SER A 80 8.00 -7.26 17.20
CA SER A 80 8.37 -8.57 16.65
C SER A 80 8.76 -9.60 17.73
N THR A 81 9.04 -9.15 18.94
CA THR A 81 9.26 -10.00 20.14
C THR A 81 7.95 -10.50 20.77
N GLN A 82 6.81 -9.90 20.42
CA GLN A 82 5.48 -10.25 20.93
C GLN A 82 4.66 -11.09 19.94
N GLY A 83 5.03 -11.05 18.65
CA GLY A 83 4.31 -11.76 17.59
C GLY A 83 5.08 -11.77 16.27
N LYS A 84 4.57 -12.51 15.30
CA LYS A 84 5.20 -12.59 13.97
C LYS A 84 4.87 -11.33 13.16
N ASN A 85 5.76 -10.35 13.21
CA ASN A 85 5.70 -9.08 12.46
C ASN A 85 7.11 -8.53 12.19
N ASP A 86 7.21 -7.42 11.46
CA ASP A 86 8.47 -6.78 11.06
C ASP A 86 8.85 -5.55 11.91
N ASN A 87 8.18 -5.31 13.06
CA ASN A 87 8.49 -4.18 13.94
C ASN A 87 9.63 -4.56 14.90
N LYS A 88 10.86 -4.50 14.40
CA LYS A 88 12.05 -4.84 15.20
C LYS A 88 12.45 -3.68 16.11
N PRO A 89 12.68 -3.94 17.40
CA PRO A 89 13.16 -2.90 18.30
C PRO A 89 14.60 -2.48 17.96
N LEU A 90 14.86 -1.19 18.07
CA LEU A 90 16.18 -0.56 17.97
C LEU A 90 16.48 0.19 19.27
N SER A 91 17.71 0.09 19.79
CA SER A 91 18.12 0.89 20.93
C SER A 91 18.36 2.35 20.55
N GLU A 92 18.23 3.27 21.51
CA GLU A 92 18.56 4.69 21.30
C GLU A 92 20.04 4.89 20.91
N GLU A 93 20.95 4.07 21.45
CA GLU A 93 22.35 4.07 21.09
C GLU A 93 22.56 3.74 19.59
N ASN A 94 21.95 2.66 19.13
CA ASN A 94 22.02 2.25 17.72
C ASN A 94 21.32 3.26 16.81
N TRP A 95 20.21 3.88 17.25
CA TRP A 95 19.62 5.00 16.54
C TRP A 95 20.62 6.14 16.34
N GLY A 96 21.34 6.54 17.40
CA GLY A 96 22.38 7.56 17.32
C GLY A 96 23.50 7.19 16.32
N ASN A 97 23.91 5.92 16.30
CA ASN A 97 24.91 5.41 15.35
C ASN A 97 24.41 5.52 13.90
N LEU A 98 23.19 5.08 13.62
CA LEU A 98 22.59 5.16 12.27
C LEU A 98 22.36 6.62 11.84
N LYS A 99 21.91 7.48 12.76
CA LYS A 99 21.75 8.91 12.50
C LYS A 99 23.08 9.56 12.11
N ASN A 100 24.15 9.26 12.83
CA ASN A 100 25.48 9.76 12.50
C ASN A 100 25.96 9.28 11.10
N ILE A 101 25.68 8.02 10.72
CA ILE A 101 26.02 7.51 9.41
C ILE A 101 25.31 8.31 8.31
N VAL A 102 23.99 8.52 8.43
CA VAL A 102 23.20 9.24 7.43
C VAL A 102 23.57 10.73 7.40
N THR A 103 23.67 11.39 8.56
CA THR A 103 23.98 12.82 8.61
C THR A 103 25.41 13.12 8.11
N ASN A 104 26.38 12.25 8.40
CA ASN A 104 27.73 12.36 7.84
C ASN A 104 27.71 12.19 6.31
N GLN A 105 26.91 11.26 5.76
CA GLN A 105 26.76 11.09 4.32
C GLN A 105 26.18 12.36 3.67
N LEU A 106 25.14 12.93 4.26
CA LEU A 106 24.45 14.09 3.71
C LEU A 106 25.22 15.41 3.90
N SER A 107 26.10 15.49 4.90
CA SER A 107 26.92 16.68 5.15
C SER A 107 27.91 16.93 4.02
N GLY A 108 28.10 18.20 3.66
CA GLY A 108 28.94 18.60 2.53
C GLY A 108 28.37 18.31 1.14
N GLN A 109 27.23 17.62 1.05
CA GLN A 109 26.64 17.24 -0.24
C GLN A 109 25.71 18.34 -0.78
N ARG A 110 25.38 18.23 -2.06
CA ARG A 110 24.26 18.93 -2.68
C ARG A 110 22.99 18.18 -2.34
N LEU A 111 22.01 18.86 -1.76
CA LEU A 111 20.81 18.24 -1.21
C LEU A 111 19.53 18.82 -1.81
N PHE A 112 18.55 17.95 -1.97
CA PHE A 112 17.19 18.31 -2.33
C PHE A 112 16.30 18.19 -1.09
N VAL A 113 15.59 19.26 -0.76
CA VAL A 113 14.65 19.30 0.36
C VAL A 113 13.25 19.47 -0.22
N VAL A 114 12.36 18.52 0.05
CA VAL A 114 10.99 18.53 -0.47
C VAL A 114 10.01 18.49 0.70
N ASP A 115 9.21 19.54 0.82
CA ASP A 115 8.13 19.66 1.80
C ASP A 115 6.81 19.18 1.18
N THR A 116 6.11 18.31 1.89
CA THR A 116 4.91 17.64 1.38
C THR A 116 3.90 17.39 2.49
N PHE A 117 2.69 16.98 2.10
CA PHE A 117 1.74 16.39 3.04
C PHE A 117 1.50 14.91 2.73
N CYS A 118 1.41 14.10 3.76
CA CYS A 118 0.87 12.74 3.73
C CYS A 118 -0.55 12.78 4.29
N GLY A 119 -1.55 12.71 3.41
CA GLY A 119 -2.97 12.85 3.73
C GLY A 119 -3.61 14.12 3.16
N ALA A 120 -4.75 13.93 2.46
CA ALA A 120 -5.48 15.03 1.82
C ALA A 120 -6.38 15.81 2.79
N ASN A 121 -6.70 15.25 3.97
CA ASN A 121 -7.49 15.98 4.97
C ASN A 121 -6.59 16.80 5.89
N LYS A 122 -6.83 18.10 5.94
CA LYS A 122 -6.00 19.08 6.64
C LYS A 122 -5.82 18.76 8.13
N ASP A 123 -6.87 18.27 8.80
CA ASP A 123 -6.85 18.02 10.24
C ASP A 123 -6.21 16.66 10.62
N SER A 124 -6.06 15.77 9.62
CA SER A 124 -5.56 14.41 9.81
C SER A 124 -4.23 14.13 9.11
N ARG A 125 -3.77 15.06 8.26
CA ARG A 125 -2.52 14.92 7.50
C ARG A 125 -1.27 15.04 8.36
N LEU A 126 -0.18 14.54 7.83
CA LEU A 126 1.17 14.70 8.38
C LEU A 126 1.99 15.61 7.45
N ALA A 127 2.57 16.69 7.98
CA ALA A 127 3.53 17.52 7.26
C ALA A 127 4.90 16.82 7.27
N VAL A 128 5.45 16.51 6.10
CA VAL A 128 6.67 15.72 5.97
C VAL A 128 7.72 16.46 5.16
N ARG A 129 8.92 16.58 5.72
CA ARG A 129 10.10 17.08 5.04
C ARG A 129 11.01 15.93 4.66
N PHE A 130 11.30 15.80 3.37
CA PHE A 130 12.28 14.84 2.84
C PHE A 130 13.58 15.57 2.53
N ILE A 131 14.69 15.00 3.00
CA ILE A 131 16.04 15.48 2.71
C ILE A 131 16.78 14.32 2.02
N VAL A 132 17.10 14.51 0.74
CA VAL A 132 17.69 13.48 -0.11
C VAL A 132 18.88 14.05 -0.90
N GLU A 133 19.84 13.20 -1.23
CA GLU A 133 21.04 13.56 -2.02
C GLU A 133 20.90 13.25 -3.52
N VAL A 134 19.78 12.63 -3.95
CA VAL A 134 19.57 12.17 -5.33
C VAL A 134 18.34 12.87 -5.91
N ALA A 135 18.51 13.52 -7.07
CA ALA A 135 17.46 14.33 -7.70
C ALA A 135 16.19 13.53 -8.02
N TRP A 136 16.31 12.33 -8.59
CA TRP A 136 15.16 11.51 -8.93
C TRP A 136 14.41 10.97 -7.69
N GLN A 137 15.09 10.85 -6.53
CA GLN A 137 14.39 10.54 -5.28
C GLN A 137 13.52 11.71 -4.79
N ALA A 138 13.99 12.94 -5.01
CA ALA A 138 13.16 14.13 -4.79
C ALA A 138 11.98 14.20 -5.78
N HIS A 139 12.20 13.79 -7.03
CA HIS A 139 11.12 13.66 -8.03
C HIS A 139 10.10 12.61 -7.61
N PHE A 140 10.55 11.42 -7.19
CA PHE A 140 9.68 10.38 -6.64
C PHE A 140 8.80 10.89 -5.49
N VAL A 141 9.40 11.57 -4.51
CA VAL A 141 8.69 12.18 -3.37
C VAL A 141 7.64 13.19 -3.87
N LYS A 142 8.03 14.06 -4.80
CA LYS A 142 7.13 15.08 -5.37
C LYS A 142 5.95 14.46 -6.14
N ASN A 143 6.16 13.29 -6.78
CA ASN A 143 5.08 12.53 -7.40
C ASN A 143 4.15 11.93 -6.34
N MET A 144 4.74 11.27 -5.34
CA MET A 144 3.98 10.41 -4.44
C MET A 144 3.23 11.13 -3.33
N PHE A 145 3.71 12.28 -2.86
CA PHE A 145 3.10 12.99 -1.75
C PHE A 145 2.32 14.23 -2.23
N ILE A 146 1.39 14.68 -1.40
CA ILE A 146 0.58 15.86 -1.71
C ILE A 146 1.47 17.10 -1.64
N ARG A 147 1.46 17.84 -2.72
CA ARG A 147 2.24 19.08 -2.89
C ARG A 147 1.53 20.23 -2.20
N PRO A 148 2.16 20.90 -1.21
CA PRO A 148 1.60 22.09 -0.61
C PRO A 148 1.43 23.23 -1.62
N SER A 149 0.44 24.08 -1.40
CA SER A 149 0.32 25.35 -2.12
C SER A 149 1.41 26.35 -1.67
N GLU A 150 1.62 27.42 -2.44
CA GLU A 150 2.57 28.47 -2.07
C GLU A 150 2.23 29.11 -0.71
N GLU A 151 0.95 29.25 -0.40
CA GLU A 151 0.47 29.76 0.89
C GLU A 151 0.82 28.81 2.03
N GLU A 152 0.62 27.49 1.83
CA GLU A 152 0.95 26.47 2.83
C GLU A 152 2.48 26.32 3.05
N LEU A 153 3.29 26.60 2.02
CA LEU A 153 4.75 26.57 2.11
C LEU A 153 5.32 27.75 2.88
N ALA A 154 4.60 28.90 2.95
CA ALA A 154 5.08 30.08 3.63
C ALA A 154 5.29 29.86 5.14
N ASP A 155 4.42 29.05 5.76
CA ASP A 155 4.43 28.73 7.20
C ASP A 155 4.63 27.21 7.43
N PHE A 156 5.32 26.52 6.52
CA PHE A 156 5.49 25.08 6.60
C PHE A 156 6.44 24.67 7.71
N GLU A 157 5.90 23.95 8.69
CA GLU A 157 6.66 23.29 9.75
C GLU A 157 6.45 21.76 9.64
N PRO A 158 7.52 20.95 9.54
CA PRO A 158 7.36 19.51 9.41
C PRO A 158 6.96 18.86 10.73
N ASP A 159 5.93 18.01 10.69
CA ASP A 159 5.60 17.08 11.76
C ASP A 159 6.55 15.89 11.80
N PHE A 160 7.13 15.54 10.65
CA PHE A 160 8.01 14.39 10.49
C PHE A 160 9.10 14.68 9.44
N VAL A 161 10.30 14.13 9.67
CA VAL A 161 11.45 14.34 8.77
C VAL A 161 11.99 13.00 8.28
N VAL A 162 12.28 12.91 7.00
CA VAL A 162 12.92 11.74 6.38
C VAL A 162 14.31 12.11 5.88
N LEU A 163 15.34 11.48 6.43
CA LEU A 163 16.72 11.61 5.96
C LEU A 163 17.07 10.35 5.14
N ASN A 164 17.35 10.52 3.86
CA ASN A 164 17.70 9.42 2.97
C ASN A 164 19.14 9.53 2.47
N GLY A 165 20.01 8.74 3.07
CA GLY A 165 21.40 8.56 2.66
C GLY A 165 21.56 7.32 1.78
N ALA A 166 20.96 7.31 0.59
CA ALA A 166 20.93 6.15 -0.30
C ALA A 166 22.34 5.61 -0.66
N LYS A 167 23.35 6.47 -0.64
CA LYS A 167 24.73 6.15 -1.01
C LYS A 167 25.58 5.58 0.13
N THR A 168 25.04 5.52 1.34
CA THR A 168 25.74 4.96 2.51
C THR A 168 25.01 3.76 3.09
N ASN A 169 25.75 2.90 3.78
CA ASN A 169 25.23 1.77 4.53
C ASN A 169 25.87 1.71 5.92
N ASN A 170 25.46 0.75 6.74
CA ASN A 170 26.04 0.52 8.05
C ASN A 170 27.08 -0.62 8.00
N PRO A 171 28.39 -0.35 7.92
CA PRO A 171 29.42 -1.40 7.86
C PRO A 171 29.48 -2.22 9.15
N ASN A 172 29.01 -1.69 10.28
CA ASN A 172 29.05 -2.33 11.59
C ASN A 172 27.68 -2.97 11.96
N TRP A 173 26.89 -3.34 10.97
CA TRP A 173 25.53 -3.82 11.16
C TRP A 173 25.42 -5.02 12.12
N GLN A 174 26.41 -5.93 12.11
CA GLN A 174 26.45 -7.09 13.00
C GLN A 174 26.65 -6.68 14.47
N GLU A 175 27.52 -5.73 14.74
CA GLU A 175 27.79 -5.20 16.08
C GLU A 175 26.56 -4.42 16.61
N HIS A 176 25.84 -3.76 15.71
CA HIS A 176 24.59 -3.06 16.02
C HIS A 176 23.36 -3.98 16.08
N GLY A 177 23.54 -5.31 15.88
CA GLY A 177 22.45 -6.29 15.93
C GLY A 177 21.41 -6.15 14.81
N LEU A 178 21.79 -5.59 13.65
CA LEU A 178 20.94 -5.43 12.50
C LEU A 178 20.95 -6.68 11.60
N ASN A 179 19.97 -6.79 10.72
CA ASN A 179 19.81 -7.92 9.80
C ASN A 179 20.78 -7.85 8.62
N SER A 180 21.10 -6.65 8.18
CA SER A 180 22.04 -6.37 7.08
C SER A 180 22.65 -4.97 7.21
N GLU A 181 23.51 -4.61 6.27
CA GLU A 181 24.10 -3.27 6.19
C GLU A 181 23.09 -2.17 5.84
N ASN A 182 21.92 -2.54 5.27
CA ASN A 182 20.85 -1.61 4.95
C ASN A 182 19.93 -1.43 6.15
N PHE A 183 19.31 -0.26 6.24
CA PHE A 183 18.38 0.02 7.32
C PHE A 183 17.32 1.03 6.94
N ILE A 184 16.12 0.78 7.46
CA ILE A 184 14.99 1.71 7.46
C ILE A 184 14.57 1.85 8.92
N ALA A 185 15.01 2.90 9.57
CA ALA A 185 14.84 3.10 11.01
C ALA A 185 13.91 4.28 11.31
N PHE A 186 13.05 4.11 12.31
CA PHE A 186 12.09 5.13 12.75
C PHE A 186 12.32 5.47 14.22
N ASN A 187 12.33 6.76 14.53
CA ASN A 187 12.25 7.27 15.90
C ASN A 187 10.97 8.10 16.04
N LEU A 188 10.02 7.60 16.83
CA LEU A 188 8.72 8.23 17.00
C LEU A 188 8.78 9.46 17.90
N SER A 189 9.72 9.50 18.85
CA SER A 189 9.97 10.65 19.73
C SER A 189 10.64 11.80 19.00
N GLU A 190 11.65 11.50 18.15
CA GLU A 190 12.30 12.49 17.30
C GLU A 190 11.50 12.82 16.05
N LYS A 191 10.42 12.05 15.76
CA LYS A 191 9.59 12.18 14.55
C LYS A 191 10.44 12.13 13.27
N MET A 192 11.27 11.10 13.17
CA MET A 192 12.26 10.98 12.10
C MET A 192 12.34 9.56 11.56
N GLN A 193 12.55 9.45 10.22
CA GLN A 193 12.94 8.23 9.53
C GLN A 193 14.35 8.38 8.96
N LEU A 194 15.17 7.34 9.11
CA LEU A 194 16.48 7.22 8.47
C LEU A 194 16.44 6.08 7.46
N ILE A 195 16.98 6.33 6.27
CA ILE A 195 17.15 5.32 5.23
C ILE A 195 18.63 5.29 4.84
N GLY A 196 19.23 4.10 4.80
CA GLY A 196 20.59 3.89 4.33
C GLY A 196 20.74 2.58 3.57
N GLY A 197 21.61 2.58 2.53
CA GLY A 197 21.98 1.40 1.75
C GLY A 197 21.00 0.96 0.68
N THR A 198 19.88 1.62 0.51
CA THR A 198 18.90 1.33 -0.55
C THR A 198 18.54 2.57 -1.35
N TRP A 199 18.41 2.39 -2.68
CA TRP A 199 17.99 3.45 -3.59
C TRP A 199 16.48 3.42 -3.87
N TYR A 200 15.79 2.34 -3.47
CA TYR A 200 14.38 2.11 -3.80
C TYR A 200 13.46 3.19 -3.21
N GLY A 201 12.80 3.96 -4.08
CA GLY A 201 11.92 5.07 -3.68
C GLY A 201 10.77 4.66 -2.77
N GLY A 202 10.26 3.45 -2.94
CA GLY A 202 9.17 2.90 -2.16
C GLY A 202 9.41 2.80 -0.64
N GLU A 203 10.67 2.89 -0.15
CA GLU A 203 10.94 2.95 1.29
C GLU A 203 10.49 4.27 1.91
N MET A 204 10.64 5.40 1.20
CA MET A 204 10.12 6.70 1.64
C MET A 204 8.58 6.69 1.66
N LYS A 205 7.95 6.19 0.60
CA LYS A 205 6.48 6.09 0.48
C LYS A 205 5.90 5.25 1.61
N LYS A 206 6.33 3.99 1.71
CA LYS A 206 5.78 3.03 2.68
C LYS A 206 6.21 3.32 4.12
N GLY A 207 7.30 4.04 4.31
CA GLY A 207 7.68 4.59 5.61
C GLY A 207 6.61 5.52 6.15
N MET A 208 6.16 6.47 5.36
CA MET A 208 5.11 7.40 5.77
C MET A 208 3.75 6.70 5.93
N PHE A 209 3.44 5.72 5.11
CA PHE A 209 2.27 4.86 5.33
C PHE A 209 2.32 4.15 6.70
N SER A 210 3.49 3.62 7.09
CA SER A 210 3.67 3.03 8.42
C SER A 210 3.48 4.06 9.54
N MET A 211 3.87 5.31 9.32
CA MET A 211 3.64 6.39 10.30
C MET A 211 2.16 6.78 10.40
N MET A 212 1.44 6.86 9.27
CA MET A 212 -0.01 7.06 9.29
C MET A 212 -0.72 5.88 9.97
N ASN A 213 -0.28 4.65 9.75
CA ASN A 213 -0.76 3.45 10.44
C ASN A 213 -0.47 3.46 11.96
N TYR A 214 0.54 4.18 12.40
CA TYR A 214 0.79 4.40 13.82
C TYR A 214 -0.10 5.51 14.39
N LEU A 215 -0.14 6.65 13.73
CA LEU A 215 -0.74 7.88 14.28
C LEU A 215 -2.27 7.87 14.24
N LEU A 216 -2.87 7.49 13.10
CA LEU A 216 -4.32 7.64 12.91
C LEU A 216 -5.15 6.75 13.83
N PRO A 217 -4.85 5.44 14.01
CA PRO A 217 -5.64 4.62 14.92
C PRO A 217 -5.52 5.04 16.39
N LEU A 218 -4.39 5.61 16.80
CA LEU A 218 -4.23 6.18 18.15
C LEU A 218 -5.07 7.45 18.36
N ARG A 219 -5.44 8.13 17.26
CA ARG A 219 -6.35 9.28 17.25
C ARG A 219 -7.82 8.89 16.99
N GLY A 220 -8.14 7.59 16.92
CA GLY A 220 -9.48 7.08 16.66
C GLY A 220 -9.94 7.20 15.21
N MET A 221 -9.00 7.17 14.26
CA MET A 221 -9.25 7.21 12.82
C MET A 221 -8.79 5.92 12.16
N ALA A 222 -9.45 5.50 11.07
CA ALA A 222 -8.99 4.34 10.33
C ALA A 222 -7.84 4.72 9.38
N SER A 223 -6.82 3.85 9.31
CA SER A 223 -5.76 3.88 8.33
C SER A 223 -5.80 2.58 7.54
N MET A 224 -5.78 2.66 6.21
CA MET A 224 -6.22 1.58 5.33
C MET A 224 -5.30 1.42 4.12
N HIS A 225 -4.91 0.17 3.84
CA HIS A 225 -4.27 -0.22 2.59
C HIS A 225 -5.34 -0.65 1.59
N CYS A 226 -5.93 0.32 0.92
CA CYS A 226 -7.07 0.13 0.02
C CYS A 226 -7.02 1.14 -1.12
N SER A 227 -7.69 0.86 -2.22
CA SER A 227 -8.10 1.86 -3.20
C SER A 227 -9.49 2.40 -2.87
N ALA A 228 -9.81 3.60 -3.36
CA ALA A 228 -11.10 4.24 -3.12
C ALA A 228 -11.58 5.00 -4.36
N ASN A 229 -12.89 4.94 -4.61
CA ASN A 229 -13.55 5.71 -5.66
C ASN A 229 -14.89 6.27 -5.19
N ILE A 230 -15.44 7.22 -5.94
CA ILE A 230 -16.72 7.86 -5.66
C ILE A 230 -17.62 7.81 -6.89
N GLY A 231 -18.86 7.41 -6.69
CA GLY A 231 -19.89 7.40 -7.73
C GLY A 231 -20.55 8.78 -7.95
N LYS A 232 -21.39 8.86 -8.96
CA LYS A 232 -22.10 10.11 -9.35
C LYS A 232 -23.05 10.63 -8.26
N GLU A 233 -23.55 9.75 -7.41
CA GLU A 233 -24.42 10.09 -6.28
C GLU A 233 -23.63 10.48 -5.00
N GLY A 234 -22.31 10.53 -5.08
CA GLY A 234 -21.44 10.83 -3.95
C GLY A 234 -21.15 9.61 -3.05
N ASP A 235 -21.53 8.43 -3.47
CA ASP A 235 -21.31 7.17 -2.79
C ASP A 235 -19.85 6.71 -2.93
N VAL A 236 -19.16 6.64 -1.80
CA VAL A 236 -17.77 6.17 -1.74
C VAL A 236 -17.72 4.66 -1.53
N ALA A 237 -16.87 4.00 -2.30
CA ALA A 237 -16.51 2.60 -2.13
C ALA A 237 -15.01 2.45 -1.91
N ILE A 238 -14.62 1.55 -1.00
CA ILE A 238 -13.22 1.21 -0.71
C ILE A 238 -12.97 -0.27 -0.97
N PHE A 239 -11.79 -0.54 -1.56
CA PHE A 239 -11.41 -1.87 -2.03
C PHE A 239 -10.10 -2.27 -1.37
N PHE A 240 -10.16 -3.25 -0.48
CA PHE A 240 -8.97 -3.91 0.06
C PHE A 240 -8.58 -5.09 -0.81
N GLY A 241 -7.30 -5.40 -0.86
CA GLY A 241 -6.82 -6.58 -1.57
C GLY A 241 -5.31 -6.57 -1.71
N LEU A 242 -4.72 -7.76 -1.74
CA LEU A 242 -3.30 -7.96 -1.99
C LEU A 242 -3.00 -7.90 -3.49
N SER A 243 -1.71 -7.90 -3.83
CA SER A 243 -1.28 -7.92 -5.24
C SER A 243 -1.90 -9.09 -5.99
N GLY A 244 -2.43 -8.85 -7.19
CA GLY A 244 -3.05 -9.86 -8.05
C GLY A 244 -4.53 -10.13 -7.79
N THR A 245 -5.16 -9.50 -6.78
CA THR A 245 -6.61 -9.62 -6.54
C THR A 245 -7.46 -8.71 -7.42
N GLY A 246 -6.85 -7.81 -8.18
CA GLY A 246 -7.56 -6.89 -9.07
C GLY A 246 -7.94 -5.55 -8.42
N LYS A 247 -7.34 -5.19 -7.27
CA LYS A 247 -7.65 -3.94 -6.55
C LYS A 247 -7.68 -2.71 -7.48
N THR A 248 -6.61 -2.43 -8.19
CA THR A 248 -6.52 -1.29 -9.12
C THR A 248 -7.52 -1.41 -10.26
N THR A 249 -7.58 -2.56 -10.92
CA THR A 249 -8.47 -2.80 -12.08
C THR A 249 -9.96 -2.65 -11.74
N LEU A 250 -10.37 -3.09 -10.53
CA LEU A 250 -11.77 -3.07 -10.10
C LEU A 250 -12.18 -1.74 -9.47
N SER A 251 -11.25 -0.99 -8.87
CA SER A 251 -11.51 0.35 -8.33
C SER A 251 -11.49 1.43 -9.40
N THR A 252 -10.83 1.17 -10.54
CA THR A 252 -10.83 2.05 -11.71
C THR A 252 -12.06 1.75 -12.57
N ASP A 253 -12.96 2.70 -12.65
CA ASP A 253 -14.21 2.62 -13.40
C ASP A 253 -14.45 3.94 -14.14
N LYS A 254 -14.90 3.86 -15.40
CA LYS A 254 -15.21 5.06 -16.21
C LYS A 254 -16.36 5.90 -15.64
N ASP A 255 -17.24 5.29 -14.87
CA ASP A 255 -18.42 5.91 -14.28
C ASP A 255 -18.21 6.37 -12.82
N ARG A 256 -17.04 6.05 -12.22
CA ARG A 256 -16.67 6.42 -10.85
C ARG A 256 -15.32 7.13 -10.84
N GLN A 257 -15.21 8.19 -10.06
CA GLN A 257 -13.97 8.99 -10.00
C GLN A 257 -13.02 8.42 -8.96
N LEU A 258 -11.72 8.33 -9.31
CA LEU A 258 -10.68 7.83 -8.42
C LEU A 258 -10.41 8.84 -7.28
N ILE A 259 -10.45 8.38 -6.02
CA ILE A 259 -9.93 9.11 -4.86
C ILE A 259 -8.44 8.81 -4.70
N GLY A 260 -8.07 7.53 -4.76
CA GLY A 260 -6.71 7.04 -4.76
C GLY A 260 -6.64 5.53 -4.96
N ASP A 261 -5.45 5.02 -5.29
CA ASP A 261 -5.29 3.62 -5.71
C ASP A 261 -4.70 2.69 -4.63
N ASP A 262 -4.13 3.21 -3.51
CA ASP A 262 -3.36 2.37 -2.59
C ASP A 262 -3.52 2.66 -1.09
N GLU A 263 -3.49 3.92 -0.63
CA GLU A 263 -3.38 4.27 0.81
C GLU A 263 -4.36 5.37 1.20
N HIS A 264 -5.23 5.08 2.17
CA HIS A 264 -6.28 6.00 2.59
C HIS A 264 -6.45 6.07 4.11
N GLY A 265 -6.93 7.21 4.58
CA GLY A 265 -7.51 7.40 5.89
C GLY A 265 -9.03 7.53 5.84
N TRP A 266 -9.67 7.28 6.98
CA TRP A 266 -11.09 7.55 7.16
C TRP A 266 -11.30 8.20 8.53
N ASP A 267 -11.63 9.46 8.53
CA ASP A 267 -11.89 10.29 9.70
C ASP A 267 -13.36 10.76 9.78
N ASP A 268 -13.64 11.79 10.54
CA ASP A 268 -14.99 12.29 10.74
C ASP A 268 -15.56 13.01 9.50
N ASP A 269 -14.70 13.45 8.57
CA ASP A 269 -15.10 14.09 7.31
C ASP A 269 -15.29 13.08 6.16
N GLY A 270 -14.77 11.86 6.29
CA GLY A 270 -14.84 10.81 5.28
C GLY A 270 -13.51 10.19 4.90
N VAL A 271 -13.47 9.58 3.71
CA VAL A 271 -12.29 8.90 3.16
C VAL A 271 -11.38 9.91 2.45
N PHE A 272 -10.09 9.84 2.73
CA PHE A 272 -9.08 10.69 2.10
C PHE A 272 -7.83 9.89 1.73
N ASN A 273 -7.23 10.24 0.60
CA ASN A 273 -5.99 9.65 0.12
C ASN A 273 -4.80 10.19 0.92
N PHE A 274 -3.79 9.34 1.20
CA PHE A 274 -2.52 9.79 1.77
C PHE A 274 -1.59 10.39 0.72
N GLU A 275 -1.81 10.07 -0.54
CA GLU A 275 -0.89 10.29 -1.64
C GLU A 275 -1.35 11.42 -2.58
N GLY A 276 -0.37 12.06 -3.20
CA GLY A 276 -0.57 13.04 -4.28
C GLY A 276 -0.32 12.46 -5.67
N GLY A 277 -0.10 11.16 -5.78
CA GLY A 277 0.17 10.44 -7.02
C GLY A 277 -0.12 8.97 -6.93
N CYS A 278 0.25 8.23 -7.98
CA CYS A 278 0.07 6.79 -8.07
C CYS A 278 1.42 6.09 -8.28
N TYR A 279 1.52 4.84 -7.79
CA TYR A 279 2.73 4.02 -7.90
C TYR A 279 2.38 2.62 -8.42
N ALA A 280 2.36 2.48 -9.73
CA ALA A 280 1.89 1.27 -10.41
C ALA A 280 3.02 0.33 -10.82
N LYS A 281 2.73 -0.99 -10.90
CA LYS A 281 3.57 -1.96 -11.62
C LYS A 281 3.41 -1.75 -13.12
N VAL A 282 4.53 -1.90 -13.85
CA VAL A 282 4.51 -1.74 -15.31
C VAL A 282 5.08 -2.96 -16.06
N ILE A 283 5.35 -4.06 -15.35
CA ILE A 283 5.71 -5.31 -16.03
C ILE A 283 4.51 -5.80 -16.88
N ASN A 284 4.78 -6.10 -18.15
CA ASN A 284 3.77 -6.48 -19.16
C ASN A 284 2.66 -5.44 -19.39
N LEU A 285 2.89 -4.17 -19.03
CA LEU A 285 1.92 -3.10 -19.25
C LEU A 285 1.61 -2.95 -20.75
N SER A 286 0.33 -2.89 -21.10
CA SER A 286 -0.14 -2.60 -22.44
C SER A 286 -1.14 -1.42 -22.45
N ALA A 287 -1.17 -0.66 -23.52
CA ALA A 287 -2.13 0.43 -23.69
C ALA A 287 -3.56 -0.08 -23.88
N GLU A 288 -3.74 -1.35 -24.27
CA GLU A 288 -5.05 -1.98 -24.46
C GLU A 288 -5.67 -2.41 -23.12
N ASP A 289 -4.85 -3.04 -22.26
CA ASP A 289 -5.32 -3.61 -21.00
C ASP A 289 -5.43 -2.57 -19.87
N GLU A 290 -4.46 -1.64 -19.79
CA GLU A 290 -4.36 -0.61 -18.74
C GLU A 290 -4.10 0.78 -19.35
N PRO A 291 -5.04 1.32 -20.14
CA PRO A 291 -4.85 2.57 -20.89
C PRO A 291 -4.55 3.80 -20.02
N GLU A 292 -5.10 3.84 -18.81
CA GLU A 292 -4.92 4.96 -17.87
C GLU A 292 -3.49 5.01 -17.33
N ILE A 293 -2.95 3.87 -16.89
CA ILE A 293 -1.57 3.77 -16.40
C ILE A 293 -0.60 4.05 -17.56
N TYR A 294 -0.86 3.44 -18.73
CA TYR A 294 -0.03 3.67 -19.92
C TYR A 294 -0.03 5.14 -20.34
N GLY A 295 -1.19 5.79 -20.38
CA GLY A 295 -1.34 7.19 -20.71
C GLY A 295 -0.72 8.16 -19.68
N ALA A 296 -0.56 7.69 -18.43
CA ALA A 296 0.11 8.46 -17.39
C ALA A 296 1.64 8.46 -17.49
N ILE A 297 2.23 7.54 -18.29
CA ILE A 297 3.68 7.49 -18.54
C ILE A 297 4.05 8.56 -19.57
N ARG A 298 4.31 9.76 -19.08
CA ARG A 298 4.68 10.93 -19.86
C ARG A 298 5.62 11.81 -19.03
N ARG A 299 5.92 13.03 -19.51
CA ARG A 299 6.69 14.01 -18.73
C ARG A 299 6.18 14.09 -17.29
N ASP A 300 7.11 14.17 -16.33
CA ASP A 300 6.91 14.17 -14.89
C ASP A 300 6.51 12.79 -14.29
N ALA A 301 6.44 11.73 -15.08
CA ALA A 301 6.43 10.37 -14.59
C ALA A 301 7.87 9.84 -14.43
N LEU A 302 8.09 9.02 -13.40
CA LEU A 302 9.37 8.40 -13.09
C LEU A 302 9.23 6.87 -13.09
N LEU A 303 9.99 6.21 -13.95
CA LEU A 303 10.05 4.75 -14.07
C LEU A 303 11.23 4.19 -13.29
N GLU A 304 11.01 3.12 -12.53
CA GLU A 304 12.05 2.42 -11.78
C GLU A 304 12.28 1.01 -12.34
N ASN A 305 13.54 0.71 -12.63
CA ASN A 305 14.06 -0.61 -13.01
C ASN A 305 13.52 -1.20 -14.32
N VAL A 306 12.93 -0.38 -15.20
CA VAL A 306 12.57 -0.83 -16.54
C VAL A 306 13.81 -1.01 -17.41
N THR A 307 13.74 -1.91 -18.39
CA THR A 307 14.76 -2.04 -19.42
C THR A 307 14.43 -1.13 -20.60
N LEU A 308 15.44 -0.47 -21.16
CA LEU A 308 15.31 0.38 -22.34
C LEU A 308 16.07 -0.25 -23.50
N SER A 309 15.57 -0.09 -24.73
CA SER A 309 16.34 -0.33 -25.96
C SER A 309 17.37 0.77 -26.22
N ASP A 310 18.21 0.60 -27.24
CA ASP A 310 19.21 1.58 -27.65
C ASP A 310 18.61 2.96 -28.02
N ASP A 311 17.34 2.97 -28.46
CA ASP A 311 16.56 4.19 -28.78
C ASP A 311 15.73 4.68 -27.58
N ASN A 312 16.01 4.25 -26.38
CA ASN A 312 15.28 4.56 -25.13
C ASN A 312 13.81 4.16 -25.15
N VAL A 313 13.42 3.15 -25.92
CA VAL A 313 12.08 2.59 -25.93
C VAL A 313 11.91 1.65 -24.74
N ILE A 314 10.84 1.87 -23.95
CA ILE A 314 10.56 1.07 -22.75
C ILE A 314 10.19 -0.36 -23.15
N GLN A 315 10.85 -1.36 -22.52
CA GLN A 315 10.61 -2.79 -22.73
C GLN A 315 9.78 -3.35 -21.57
N PHE A 316 8.46 -3.12 -21.59
CA PHE A 316 7.57 -3.51 -20.49
C PHE A 316 7.53 -5.04 -20.24
N ALA A 317 7.80 -5.87 -21.23
CA ALA A 317 7.82 -7.33 -21.08
C ALA A 317 9.16 -7.87 -20.53
N ASP A 318 10.21 -7.03 -20.44
CA ASP A 318 11.51 -7.46 -19.99
C ASP A 318 11.60 -7.43 -18.45
N ASN A 319 11.71 -8.62 -17.87
CA ASN A 319 11.87 -8.83 -16.43
C ASN A 319 13.31 -9.17 -16.02
N SER A 320 14.29 -8.99 -16.89
CA SER A 320 15.70 -9.37 -16.64
C SER A 320 16.31 -8.69 -15.41
N LYS A 321 15.91 -7.46 -15.10
CA LYS A 321 16.30 -6.77 -13.85
C LYS A 321 15.41 -7.19 -12.68
N THR A 322 14.09 -7.19 -12.86
CA THR A 322 13.10 -7.49 -11.84
C THR A 322 11.70 -7.62 -12.45
N GLU A 323 10.83 -8.39 -11.80
CA GLU A 323 9.38 -8.37 -12.07
C GLU A 323 8.68 -7.17 -11.37
N ASN A 324 9.40 -6.42 -10.53
CA ASN A 324 8.88 -5.28 -9.78
C ASN A 324 9.23 -3.94 -10.44
N THR A 325 9.13 -3.88 -11.77
CA THR A 325 9.22 -2.60 -12.48
C THR A 325 8.07 -1.69 -12.10
N ARG A 326 8.35 -0.39 -11.89
CA ARG A 326 7.37 0.56 -11.36
C ARG A 326 7.36 1.86 -12.15
N VAL A 327 6.25 2.58 -12.04
CA VAL A 327 6.12 3.98 -12.41
C VAL A 327 5.45 4.76 -11.29
N SER A 328 6.00 5.93 -10.95
CA SER A 328 5.32 6.95 -10.14
C SER A 328 4.93 8.13 -11.02
N TYR A 329 3.76 8.70 -10.78
CA TYR A 329 3.27 9.88 -11.49
C TYR A 329 2.28 10.67 -10.63
N PRO A 330 2.17 12.01 -10.84
CA PRO A 330 1.16 12.82 -10.16
C PRO A 330 -0.25 12.32 -10.48
N ILE A 331 -1.16 12.35 -9.51
CA ILE A 331 -2.53 11.84 -9.69
C ILE A 331 -3.28 12.58 -10.81
N GLU A 332 -2.89 13.81 -11.11
CA GLU A 332 -3.43 14.63 -12.19
C GLU A 332 -3.13 14.07 -13.60
N HIS A 333 -2.26 13.06 -13.71
CA HIS A 333 -2.09 12.31 -14.95
C HIS A 333 -3.28 11.42 -15.28
N ILE A 334 -4.11 11.08 -14.29
CA ILE A 334 -5.38 10.36 -14.47
C ILE A 334 -6.49 11.39 -14.69
N GLU A 335 -7.29 11.19 -15.74
CA GLU A 335 -8.36 12.13 -16.10
C GLU A 335 -9.57 12.04 -15.16
N ASN A 336 -9.98 10.80 -14.80
CA ASN A 336 -11.19 10.54 -14.04
C ASN A 336 -10.90 10.50 -12.52
N ILE A 337 -10.45 11.63 -11.95
CA ILE A 337 -10.20 11.81 -10.53
C ILE A 337 -11.28 12.67 -9.86
N VAL A 338 -11.48 12.45 -8.56
CA VAL A 338 -12.40 13.25 -7.75
C VAL A 338 -11.89 14.69 -7.58
N LYS A 339 -12.83 15.64 -7.48
CA LYS A 339 -12.52 17.05 -7.17
C LYS A 339 -13.45 17.55 -6.06
N PRO A 340 -12.90 18.12 -4.97
CA PRO A 340 -11.47 18.36 -4.71
C PRO A 340 -10.65 17.06 -4.67
N ILE A 341 -9.39 17.18 -5.09
CA ILE A 341 -8.51 16.04 -5.31
C ILE A 341 -8.34 15.22 -4.02
N SER A 342 -8.38 13.90 -4.17
CA SER A 342 -8.01 12.91 -3.15
C SER A 342 -8.90 12.88 -1.90
N LYS A 343 -10.14 13.39 -1.98
CA LYS A 343 -11.12 13.35 -0.87
C LYS A 343 -12.48 12.87 -1.36
N GLY A 344 -13.19 12.14 -0.49
CA GLY A 344 -14.58 11.74 -0.68
C GLY A 344 -15.38 11.89 0.63
N GLY A 345 -16.64 11.53 0.62
CA GLY A 345 -17.45 11.38 1.83
C GLY A 345 -17.16 10.06 2.55
N HIS A 346 -18.04 9.69 3.46
CA HIS A 346 -17.93 8.39 4.14
C HIS A 346 -18.15 7.23 3.17
N ALA A 347 -17.36 6.17 3.33
CA ALA A 347 -17.58 4.96 2.55
C ALA A 347 -18.91 4.30 2.90
N LYS A 348 -19.65 3.88 1.88
CA LYS A 348 -20.90 3.12 2.01
C LYS A 348 -20.69 1.64 1.71
N LYS A 349 -19.70 1.30 0.89
CA LYS A 349 -19.37 -0.07 0.54
C LYS A 349 -17.89 -0.34 0.81
N VAL A 350 -17.64 -1.42 1.55
CA VAL A 350 -16.31 -1.91 1.91
C VAL A 350 -16.14 -3.29 1.26
N ILE A 351 -15.18 -3.42 0.35
CA ILE A 351 -15.02 -4.62 -0.47
C ILE A 351 -13.64 -5.24 -0.18
N PHE A 352 -13.64 -6.47 0.33
CA PHE A 352 -12.45 -7.27 0.53
C PHE A 352 -12.24 -8.18 -0.67
N LEU A 353 -11.26 -7.85 -1.52
CA LEU A 353 -10.89 -8.67 -2.66
C LEU A 353 -9.94 -9.78 -2.21
N THR A 354 -10.29 -11.00 -2.55
CA THR A 354 -9.44 -12.18 -2.39
C THR A 354 -9.25 -12.88 -3.74
N ALA A 355 -8.22 -13.71 -3.86
CA ALA A 355 -8.06 -14.61 -5.00
C ALA A 355 -7.84 -16.01 -4.44
N ASP A 356 -8.92 -16.76 -4.28
CA ASP A 356 -8.89 -18.15 -3.85
C ASP A 356 -8.49 -19.05 -5.03
N ALA A 357 -7.40 -19.79 -4.88
CA ALA A 357 -6.94 -20.74 -5.89
C ALA A 357 -7.48 -22.16 -5.69
N PHE A 358 -8.28 -22.38 -4.64
CA PHE A 358 -8.82 -23.71 -4.27
C PHE A 358 -10.27 -23.88 -4.69
N GLY A 359 -10.94 -22.80 -5.08
CA GLY A 359 -12.35 -22.81 -5.50
C GLY A 359 -13.33 -23.05 -4.36
N VAL A 360 -12.95 -22.69 -3.14
CA VAL A 360 -13.73 -22.94 -1.92
C VAL A 360 -14.59 -21.75 -1.54
N THR A 361 -14.01 -20.53 -1.57
CA THR A 361 -14.72 -19.33 -1.17
C THR A 361 -15.69 -18.87 -2.25
N PRO A 362 -16.89 -18.38 -1.86
CA PRO A 362 -17.88 -17.92 -2.85
C PRO A 362 -17.38 -16.69 -3.61
N PRO A 363 -17.87 -16.45 -4.85
CA PRO A 363 -17.57 -15.23 -5.60
C PRO A 363 -17.93 -13.95 -4.87
N VAL A 364 -18.98 -13.97 -4.04
CA VAL A 364 -19.37 -12.85 -3.18
C VAL A 364 -20.10 -13.33 -1.93
N SER A 365 -19.85 -12.64 -0.81
CA SER A 365 -20.59 -12.82 0.42
C SER A 365 -20.73 -11.48 1.15
N LYS A 366 -21.91 -11.21 1.71
CA LYS A 366 -22.11 -10.12 2.67
C LYS A 366 -21.56 -10.53 4.03
N LEU A 367 -20.91 -9.62 4.73
CA LEU A 367 -20.26 -9.88 6.02
C LEU A 367 -21.00 -9.17 7.17
N THR A 368 -21.12 -9.85 8.31
CA THR A 368 -21.50 -9.19 9.58
C THR A 368 -20.33 -8.32 10.08
N ALA A 369 -20.58 -7.50 11.12
CA ALA A 369 -19.53 -6.68 11.73
C ALA A 369 -18.36 -7.53 12.27
N GLU A 370 -18.65 -8.65 12.93
CA GLU A 370 -17.65 -9.57 13.47
C GLU A 370 -16.90 -10.31 12.34
N GLN A 371 -17.61 -10.75 11.29
CA GLN A 371 -16.99 -11.33 10.10
C GLN A 371 -16.12 -10.32 9.38
N THR A 372 -16.53 -9.06 9.29
CA THR A 372 -15.72 -7.98 8.72
C THR A 372 -14.38 -7.87 9.44
N LYS A 373 -14.39 -7.81 10.78
CA LYS A 373 -13.14 -7.79 11.57
C LYS A 373 -12.31 -9.07 11.35
N TYR A 374 -12.94 -10.25 11.35
CA TYR A 374 -12.26 -11.53 11.18
C TYR A 374 -11.57 -11.63 9.81
N TYR A 375 -12.28 -11.36 8.71
CA TYR A 375 -11.74 -11.44 7.36
C TYR A 375 -10.74 -10.31 7.07
N PHE A 376 -10.94 -9.14 7.63
CA PHE A 376 -9.97 -8.04 7.57
C PHE A 376 -8.64 -8.42 8.26
N LEU A 377 -8.71 -9.02 9.46
CA LEU A 377 -7.53 -9.53 10.17
C LEU A 377 -6.87 -10.68 9.44
N SER A 378 -7.63 -11.53 8.79
CA SER A 378 -7.10 -12.64 8.00
C SER A 378 -6.38 -12.14 6.75
N GLY A 379 -6.97 -11.20 5.99
CA GLY A 379 -6.38 -10.66 4.76
C GLY A 379 -5.96 -11.76 3.79
N PHE A 380 -6.90 -12.69 3.50
CA PHE A 380 -6.63 -13.90 2.74
C PHE A 380 -6.49 -13.64 1.23
N THR A 381 -5.53 -14.30 0.62
CA THR A 381 -5.43 -14.51 -0.82
C THR A 381 -4.60 -15.77 -1.11
N ALA A 382 -4.54 -16.21 -2.36
CA ALA A 382 -3.55 -17.19 -2.80
C ALA A 382 -2.46 -16.50 -3.64
N LYS A 383 -1.21 -16.75 -3.32
CA LYS A 383 -0.09 -16.44 -4.21
C LYS A 383 -0.11 -17.42 -5.38
N LEU A 384 -0.06 -16.90 -6.58
CA LEU A 384 -0.11 -17.71 -7.80
C LEU A 384 1.30 -18.21 -8.18
N ALA A 385 1.36 -19.35 -8.85
CA ALA A 385 2.58 -19.84 -9.47
C ALA A 385 3.15 -18.76 -10.41
N GLY A 386 4.44 -18.46 -10.29
CA GLY A 386 5.13 -17.46 -11.10
C GLY A 386 4.93 -16.00 -10.71
N THR A 387 4.12 -15.68 -9.66
CA THR A 387 3.95 -14.29 -9.18
C THR A 387 5.05 -13.83 -8.23
N GLU A 388 5.73 -14.78 -7.59
CA GLU A 388 6.92 -14.54 -6.76
C GLU A 388 7.95 -15.65 -7.00
N ARG A 389 9.23 -15.31 -6.84
CA ARG A 389 10.33 -16.26 -7.02
C ARG A 389 10.21 -17.43 -6.06
N GLY A 390 10.11 -18.66 -6.61
CA GLY A 390 10.02 -19.90 -5.83
C GLY A 390 8.59 -20.38 -5.56
N ILE A 391 7.54 -19.69 -6.03
CA ILE A 391 6.15 -20.13 -5.97
C ILE A 391 5.84 -20.92 -7.23
N THR A 392 5.76 -22.26 -7.11
CA THR A 392 5.45 -23.19 -8.21
C THR A 392 4.00 -23.66 -8.23
N GLU A 393 3.31 -23.54 -7.08
CA GLU A 393 1.89 -23.90 -6.90
C GLU A 393 1.17 -22.78 -6.13
N PRO A 394 -0.17 -22.63 -6.33
CA PRO A 394 -0.94 -21.68 -5.57
C PRO A 394 -0.84 -21.95 -4.08
N THR A 395 -0.41 -20.94 -3.33
CA THR A 395 -0.16 -21.05 -1.88
C THR A 395 -1.03 -20.05 -1.12
N PRO A 396 -1.82 -20.50 -0.12
CA PRO A 396 -2.58 -19.60 0.75
C PRO A 396 -1.66 -18.60 1.45
N THR A 397 -2.05 -17.35 1.44
CA THR A 397 -1.32 -16.26 2.08
C THR A 397 -2.28 -15.42 2.89
N PHE A 398 -1.83 -15.05 4.10
CA PHE A 398 -2.59 -14.22 5.02
C PHE A 398 -1.78 -12.98 5.37
N SER A 399 -2.39 -11.81 5.23
CA SER A 399 -1.77 -10.53 5.54
C SER A 399 -2.76 -9.62 6.26
N ALA A 400 -2.59 -9.45 7.56
CA ALA A 400 -3.48 -8.63 8.40
C ALA A 400 -3.76 -7.27 7.75
N ALA A 401 -5.02 -6.87 7.74
CA ALA A 401 -5.49 -5.61 7.16
C ALA A 401 -5.04 -5.41 5.70
N PHE A 402 -4.75 -6.51 4.97
CA PHE A 402 -4.20 -6.50 3.62
C PHE A 402 -2.87 -5.73 3.49
N GLY A 403 -2.16 -5.52 4.61
CA GLY A 403 -0.95 -4.71 4.66
C GLY A 403 -0.06 -4.98 5.89
N ALA A 404 0.05 -6.24 6.34
CA ALA A 404 0.72 -6.64 7.58
C ALA A 404 2.11 -6.02 7.79
N ALA A 405 2.91 -5.88 6.73
CA ALA A 405 4.26 -5.31 6.80
C ALA A 405 4.29 -3.83 7.22
N PHE A 406 3.15 -3.14 7.14
CA PHE A 406 3.03 -1.70 7.43
C PHE A 406 2.36 -1.41 8.77
N LEU A 407 1.84 -2.43 9.46
CA LEU A 407 1.15 -2.26 10.72
C LEU A 407 2.14 -2.06 11.84
N SER A 408 2.05 -0.92 12.53
CA SER A 408 2.89 -0.60 13.69
C SER A 408 2.22 -0.94 15.02
N LEU A 409 0.88 -0.96 15.05
CA LEU A 409 0.07 -1.33 16.21
C LEU A 409 -0.43 -2.77 16.08
N HIS A 410 -1.01 -3.32 17.17
CA HIS A 410 -1.66 -4.62 17.11
C HIS A 410 -2.79 -4.62 16.06
N PRO A 411 -2.90 -5.65 15.19
CA PRO A 411 -3.84 -5.65 14.06
C PRO A 411 -5.30 -5.46 14.44
N THR A 412 -5.73 -5.93 15.63
CA THR A 412 -7.11 -5.72 16.12
C THR A 412 -7.49 -4.25 16.22
N LYS A 413 -6.53 -3.35 16.48
CA LYS A 413 -6.78 -1.91 16.55
C LYS A 413 -7.29 -1.34 15.22
N TYR A 414 -6.72 -1.80 14.10
CA TYR A 414 -7.15 -1.38 12.76
C TYR A 414 -8.54 -1.91 12.42
N ALA A 415 -8.84 -3.16 12.79
CA ALA A 415 -10.16 -3.75 12.58
C ALA A 415 -11.24 -3.02 13.39
N GLN A 416 -10.95 -2.65 14.63
CA GLN A 416 -11.85 -1.87 15.48
C GLN A 416 -12.17 -0.50 14.86
N GLU A 417 -11.14 0.25 14.44
CA GLU A 417 -11.36 1.60 13.87
C GLU A 417 -12.12 1.53 12.54
N LEU A 418 -11.84 0.53 11.67
CA LEU A 418 -12.58 0.33 10.43
C LEU A 418 -14.07 0.08 10.72
N VAL A 419 -14.38 -0.91 11.55
CA VAL A 419 -15.78 -1.29 11.82
C VAL A 419 -16.52 -0.19 12.57
N LYS A 420 -15.88 0.50 13.51
CA LYS A 420 -16.44 1.69 14.17
C LYS A 420 -16.87 2.77 13.16
N ARG A 421 -16.04 3.03 12.14
CA ARG A 421 -16.38 3.99 11.07
C ARG A 421 -17.54 3.48 10.20
N MET A 422 -17.55 2.18 9.90
CA MET A 422 -18.62 1.57 9.13
C MET A 422 -19.97 1.65 9.86
N GLU A 423 -20.02 1.29 11.15
CA GLU A 423 -21.21 1.32 11.98
C GLU A 423 -21.78 2.75 12.11
N ALA A 424 -20.92 3.76 12.22
CA ALA A 424 -21.33 5.15 12.34
C ALA A 424 -22.11 5.68 11.12
N VAL A 425 -22.00 5.03 9.96
CA VAL A 425 -22.61 5.49 8.70
C VAL A 425 -23.42 4.40 7.99
N ASP A 426 -23.71 3.29 8.66
CA ASP A 426 -24.39 2.11 8.10
C ASP A 426 -23.72 1.61 6.80
N ALA A 427 -22.38 1.51 6.81
CA ALA A 427 -21.64 0.96 5.69
C ALA A 427 -21.68 -0.57 5.71
N GLU A 428 -21.69 -1.18 4.54
CA GLU A 428 -21.77 -2.62 4.36
C GLU A 428 -20.45 -3.19 3.86
N ALA A 429 -20.09 -4.38 4.33
CA ALA A 429 -18.89 -5.09 3.91
C ALA A 429 -19.20 -6.35 3.11
N TYR A 430 -18.37 -6.60 2.10
CA TYR A 430 -18.46 -7.75 1.21
C TYR A 430 -17.09 -8.40 1.03
N LEU A 431 -17.07 -9.74 1.06
CA LEU A 431 -15.94 -10.53 0.59
C LEU A 431 -16.17 -10.90 -0.87
N VAL A 432 -15.25 -10.57 -1.76
CA VAL A 432 -15.34 -10.84 -3.20
C VAL A 432 -14.14 -11.67 -3.64
N ASN A 433 -14.41 -12.87 -4.17
CA ASN A 433 -13.38 -13.75 -4.70
C ASN A 433 -13.20 -13.53 -6.21
N THR A 434 -11.99 -13.08 -6.59
CA THR A 434 -11.57 -12.89 -7.99
C THR A 434 -10.68 -14.03 -8.50
N GLY A 435 -10.56 -15.10 -7.72
CA GLY A 435 -9.72 -16.27 -7.98
C GLY A 435 -10.42 -17.34 -8.84
N TRP A 436 -10.30 -18.58 -8.43
CA TRP A 436 -10.79 -19.74 -9.19
C TRP A 436 -12.04 -20.34 -8.54
N ASN A 437 -12.82 -21.02 -9.34
CA ASN A 437 -13.94 -21.86 -8.94
C ASN A 437 -13.52 -23.33 -8.82
N GLY A 438 -14.44 -24.20 -8.40
CA GLY A 438 -14.19 -25.63 -8.21
C GLY A 438 -13.82 -26.40 -9.49
N SER A 439 -14.16 -25.89 -10.67
CA SER A 439 -13.75 -26.48 -11.96
C SER A 439 -12.32 -26.10 -12.38
N GLY A 440 -11.60 -25.34 -11.55
CA GLY A 440 -10.27 -24.85 -11.86
C GLY A 440 -10.22 -23.69 -12.85
N LYS A 441 -11.37 -23.08 -13.15
CA LYS A 441 -11.46 -21.88 -14.00
C LYS A 441 -11.44 -20.62 -13.12
N ARG A 442 -10.71 -19.62 -13.55
CA ARG A 442 -10.75 -18.30 -12.90
C ARG A 442 -12.12 -17.66 -13.14
N ILE A 443 -12.70 -17.05 -12.10
CA ILE A 443 -13.91 -16.24 -12.20
C ILE A 443 -13.66 -15.14 -13.22
N SER A 444 -14.57 -14.99 -14.18
CA SER A 444 -14.37 -14.05 -15.27
C SER A 444 -14.38 -12.61 -14.78
N ILE A 445 -13.62 -11.74 -15.45
CA ILE A 445 -13.64 -10.30 -15.16
C ILE A 445 -15.05 -9.72 -15.37
N LYS A 446 -15.82 -10.27 -16.29
CA LYS A 446 -17.21 -9.88 -16.55
C LYS A 446 -18.10 -10.17 -15.34
N ASP A 447 -18.02 -11.40 -14.78
CA ASP A 447 -18.82 -11.78 -13.61
C ASP A 447 -18.37 -11.00 -12.38
N THR A 448 -17.05 -10.82 -12.18
CA THR A 448 -16.51 -10.01 -11.09
C THR A 448 -17.02 -8.56 -11.17
N ARG A 449 -17.01 -7.93 -12.34
CA ARG A 449 -17.58 -6.58 -12.54
C ARG A 449 -19.09 -6.57 -12.32
N GLY A 450 -19.81 -7.60 -12.73
CA GLY A 450 -21.24 -7.75 -12.44
C GLY A 450 -21.52 -7.79 -10.94
N ILE A 451 -20.73 -8.53 -10.18
CA ILE A 451 -20.80 -8.60 -8.72
C ILE A 451 -20.51 -7.21 -8.09
N ILE A 452 -19.43 -6.56 -8.51
CA ILE A 452 -19.08 -5.22 -8.00
C ILE A 452 -20.21 -4.22 -8.29
N ASN A 453 -20.76 -4.23 -9.51
CA ASN A 453 -21.88 -3.36 -9.87
C ASN A 453 -23.11 -3.62 -8.98
N ALA A 454 -23.44 -4.91 -8.73
CA ALA A 454 -24.56 -5.26 -7.85
C ALA A 454 -24.36 -4.81 -6.39
N ILE A 455 -23.11 -4.79 -5.92
CA ILE A 455 -22.77 -4.21 -4.60
C ILE A 455 -22.96 -2.68 -4.62
N LEU A 456 -22.45 -2.02 -5.64
CA LEU A 456 -22.42 -0.55 -5.74
C LEU A 456 -23.82 0.04 -5.96
N ASP A 457 -24.67 -0.60 -6.77
CA ASP A 457 -26.05 -0.16 -7.04
C ASP A 457 -27.07 -0.68 -6.02
N GLY A 458 -26.63 -1.53 -5.07
CA GLY A 458 -27.47 -2.10 -4.02
C GLY A 458 -28.44 -3.20 -4.50
N SER A 459 -28.34 -3.70 -5.74
CA SER A 459 -29.17 -4.80 -6.21
C SER A 459 -28.90 -6.11 -5.49
N ILE A 460 -27.70 -6.30 -4.96
CA ILE A 460 -27.33 -7.46 -4.13
C ILE A 460 -28.19 -7.57 -2.85
N GLU A 461 -28.62 -6.45 -2.28
CA GLU A 461 -29.46 -6.42 -1.07
C GLU A 461 -30.90 -6.94 -1.31
N LYS A 462 -31.31 -7.03 -2.58
CA LYS A 462 -32.63 -7.51 -2.98
C LYS A 462 -32.62 -8.99 -3.38
N ALA A 463 -31.44 -9.59 -3.43
CA ALA A 463 -31.30 -10.99 -3.80
C ALA A 463 -31.69 -11.91 -2.65
N ASP A 464 -32.35 -13.03 -2.99
CA ASP A 464 -32.51 -14.14 -2.04
C ASP A 464 -31.13 -14.70 -1.67
N THR A 465 -30.95 -15.10 -0.41
CA THR A 465 -29.66 -15.55 0.10
C THR A 465 -29.70 -16.98 0.64
N LYS A 466 -28.53 -17.60 0.72
CA LYS A 466 -28.30 -18.88 1.41
C LYS A 466 -26.95 -18.87 2.10
N ASN A 467 -26.72 -19.78 3.05
CA ASN A 467 -25.45 -19.88 3.79
C ASN A 467 -24.53 -20.98 3.21
N ILE A 468 -23.24 -20.66 3.17
CA ILE A 468 -22.18 -21.64 2.92
C ILE A 468 -21.76 -22.28 4.24
N PRO A 469 -21.79 -23.60 4.38
CA PRO A 469 -21.37 -24.30 5.60
C PRO A 469 -19.87 -24.07 5.88
N LEU A 470 -19.42 -24.41 7.08
CA LEU A 470 -18.08 -24.21 7.64
C LEU A 470 -17.71 -22.75 7.82
N PHE A 471 -17.81 -21.91 6.77
CA PHE A 471 -17.45 -20.49 6.80
C PHE A 471 -18.60 -19.59 7.28
N ASN A 472 -19.83 -20.11 7.31
CA ASN A 472 -21.05 -19.36 7.68
C ASN A 472 -21.19 -18.05 6.89
N LEU A 473 -20.85 -18.08 5.59
CA LEU A 473 -20.93 -16.94 4.69
C LEU A 473 -22.28 -16.89 4.01
N GLU A 474 -22.94 -15.73 4.08
CA GLU A 474 -24.20 -15.47 3.37
C GLU A 474 -23.91 -15.11 1.91
N ILE A 475 -24.50 -15.85 0.97
CA ILE A 475 -24.31 -15.64 -0.47
C ILE A 475 -25.64 -15.38 -1.16
N PRO A 476 -25.68 -14.53 -2.22
CA PRO A 476 -26.86 -14.38 -3.08
C PRO A 476 -27.06 -15.62 -3.94
N THR A 477 -28.33 -15.93 -4.26
CA THR A 477 -28.68 -17.04 -5.16
C THR A 477 -28.73 -16.62 -6.62
N SER A 478 -28.86 -15.31 -6.89
CA SER A 478 -28.82 -14.73 -8.24
C SER A 478 -28.42 -13.26 -8.19
N LEU A 479 -27.72 -12.79 -9.21
CA LEU A 479 -27.35 -11.38 -9.38
C LEU A 479 -27.53 -10.95 -10.83
N PRO A 480 -27.92 -9.69 -11.11
CA PRO A 480 -28.06 -9.18 -12.47
C PRO A 480 -26.73 -9.26 -13.24
N GLY A 481 -26.74 -9.90 -14.41
CA GLY A 481 -25.59 -9.96 -15.30
C GLY A 481 -24.45 -10.90 -14.86
N VAL A 482 -24.65 -11.67 -13.79
CA VAL A 482 -23.72 -12.68 -13.26
C VAL A 482 -24.30 -14.07 -13.51
N ASP A 483 -23.44 -15.00 -13.89
CA ASP A 483 -23.83 -16.40 -14.00
C ASP A 483 -24.17 -16.97 -12.61
N SER A 484 -25.43 -17.37 -12.41
CA SER A 484 -25.88 -17.89 -11.11
C SER A 484 -25.24 -19.23 -10.72
N GLU A 485 -24.74 -20.01 -11.70
CA GLU A 485 -24.09 -21.31 -11.44
C GLU A 485 -22.75 -21.17 -10.69
N ILE A 486 -22.12 -19.98 -10.75
CA ILE A 486 -20.86 -19.75 -10.04
C ILE A 486 -21.05 -19.25 -8.60
N LEU A 487 -22.23 -18.72 -8.24
CA LEU A 487 -22.44 -18.03 -6.95
C LEU A 487 -22.29 -18.95 -5.74
N ASP A 488 -22.68 -20.22 -5.89
CA ASP A 488 -22.37 -21.24 -4.89
C ASP A 488 -21.15 -22.06 -5.36
N PRO A 489 -20.01 -21.97 -4.66
CA PRO A 489 -18.79 -22.66 -5.08
C PRO A 489 -18.96 -24.19 -5.16
N ARG A 490 -19.89 -24.76 -4.39
CA ARG A 490 -20.17 -26.21 -4.38
C ARG A 490 -20.74 -26.69 -5.72
N ASP A 491 -21.52 -25.84 -6.39
CA ASP A 491 -22.17 -26.15 -7.68
C ASP A 491 -21.15 -26.17 -8.84
N THR A 492 -19.93 -25.62 -8.61
CA THR A 492 -18.85 -25.60 -9.62
C THR A 492 -17.97 -26.85 -9.60
N TYR A 493 -18.15 -27.76 -8.64
CA TYR A 493 -17.44 -29.03 -8.54
C TYR A 493 -18.24 -30.16 -9.22
N GLU A 494 -17.56 -31.09 -9.87
CA GLU A 494 -18.19 -32.31 -10.39
C GLU A 494 -18.73 -33.18 -9.25
N ASP A 495 -18.07 -33.18 -8.10
CA ASP A 495 -18.44 -33.89 -6.88
C ASP A 495 -18.28 -32.98 -5.67
N SER A 496 -19.39 -32.70 -4.98
CA SER A 496 -19.43 -31.82 -3.83
C SER A 496 -18.56 -32.30 -2.64
N THR A 497 -18.26 -33.61 -2.58
CA THR A 497 -17.36 -34.14 -1.55
C THR A 497 -15.93 -33.62 -1.70
N HIS A 498 -15.53 -33.26 -2.91
CA HIS A 498 -14.23 -32.60 -3.14
C HIS A 498 -14.21 -31.17 -2.59
N TRP A 499 -15.34 -30.45 -2.70
CA TRP A 499 -15.46 -29.13 -2.07
C TRP A 499 -15.33 -29.28 -0.54
N ASP A 500 -16.08 -30.22 0.08
CA ASP A 500 -16.07 -30.44 1.53
C ASP A 500 -14.64 -30.64 2.05
N LYS A 501 -13.86 -31.50 1.38
CA LYS A 501 -12.47 -31.76 1.77
C LYS A 501 -11.61 -30.49 1.71
N ARG A 502 -11.64 -29.76 0.58
CA ARG A 502 -10.85 -28.52 0.40
C ARG A 502 -11.32 -27.42 1.33
N ALA A 503 -12.62 -27.35 1.60
CA ALA A 503 -13.20 -26.39 2.52
C ALA A 503 -12.69 -26.61 3.96
N HIS A 504 -12.61 -27.88 4.41
CA HIS A 504 -12.03 -28.20 5.72
C HIS A 504 -10.54 -27.83 5.77
N GLU A 505 -9.77 -28.13 4.72
CA GLU A 505 -8.35 -27.76 4.64
C GLU A 505 -8.17 -26.23 4.74
N LEU A 506 -8.94 -25.46 3.98
CA LEU A 506 -8.87 -24.00 4.01
C LEU A 506 -9.36 -23.42 5.33
N ALA A 507 -10.45 -23.94 5.89
CA ALA A 507 -10.97 -23.53 7.19
C ALA A 507 -9.93 -23.72 8.30
N HIS A 508 -9.21 -24.86 8.27
CA HIS A 508 -8.11 -25.11 9.22
C HIS A 508 -7.00 -24.06 9.10
N LEU A 509 -6.61 -23.68 7.88
CA LEU A 509 -5.61 -22.64 7.66
C LEU A 509 -6.06 -21.26 8.20
N PHE A 510 -7.33 -20.90 8.03
CA PHE A 510 -7.89 -19.68 8.61
C PHE A 510 -7.80 -19.70 10.14
N ILE A 511 -8.22 -20.80 10.78
CA ILE A 511 -8.19 -20.97 12.23
C ILE A 511 -6.76 -20.85 12.75
N MET A 512 -5.82 -21.60 12.19
CA MET A 512 -4.40 -21.53 12.56
C MET A 512 -3.80 -20.12 12.38
N ASN A 513 -4.15 -19.44 11.26
CA ASN A 513 -3.67 -18.09 11.05
C ASN A 513 -4.24 -17.11 12.08
N PHE A 514 -5.49 -17.31 12.52
CA PHE A 514 -6.16 -16.40 13.43
C PHE A 514 -5.68 -16.51 14.87
N GLU A 515 -5.11 -17.65 15.30
CA GLU A 515 -4.59 -17.90 16.65
C GLU A 515 -3.65 -16.78 17.14
N LYS A 516 -2.83 -16.22 16.25
CA LYS A 516 -1.88 -15.14 16.58
C LYS A 516 -2.53 -13.82 17.02
N TYR A 517 -3.84 -13.66 16.83
CA TYR A 517 -4.60 -12.48 17.25
C TYR A 517 -5.41 -12.72 18.54
N THR A 518 -5.34 -13.93 19.13
CA THR A 518 -6.08 -14.29 20.33
C THR A 518 -5.32 -14.01 21.63
N ASP A 519 -4.25 -13.25 21.57
CA ASP A 519 -3.47 -12.80 22.71
C ASP A 519 -4.16 -11.68 23.53
N ASN A 520 -5.22 -11.07 22.95
CA ASN A 520 -6.05 -10.08 23.61
C ASN A 520 -7.55 -10.44 23.56
N ASP A 521 -8.38 -9.74 24.32
CA ASP A 521 -9.82 -10.05 24.47
C ASP A 521 -10.62 -9.77 23.19
N GLU A 522 -10.26 -8.74 22.43
CA GLU A 522 -10.89 -8.45 21.14
C GLU A 522 -10.69 -9.59 20.15
N GLY A 523 -9.45 -10.04 19.96
CA GLY A 523 -9.15 -11.17 19.09
C GLY A 523 -9.85 -12.45 19.51
N LYS A 524 -9.90 -12.75 20.83
CA LYS A 524 -10.65 -13.92 21.35
C LYS A 524 -12.14 -13.86 21.00
N SER A 525 -12.77 -12.70 21.12
CA SER A 525 -14.19 -12.53 20.83
C SER A 525 -14.55 -12.80 19.37
N LEU A 526 -13.60 -12.61 18.44
CA LEU A 526 -13.80 -12.77 17.00
C LEU A 526 -13.64 -14.21 16.50
N VAL A 527 -13.11 -15.14 17.31
CA VAL A 527 -12.92 -16.55 16.91
C VAL A 527 -14.23 -17.17 16.40
N ALA A 528 -15.37 -16.84 17.04
CA ALA A 528 -16.68 -17.35 16.65
C ALA A 528 -17.19 -16.86 15.28
N ALA A 529 -16.61 -15.78 14.74
CA ALA A 529 -16.95 -15.22 13.43
C ALA A 529 -16.20 -15.89 12.26
N GLY A 530 -15.18 -16.68 12.59
CA GLY A 530 -14.42 -17.46 11.63
C GLY A 530 -15.05 -18.81 11.27
N PRO A 531 -14.35 -19.60 10.43
CA PRO A 531 -14.78 -20.96 10.11
C PRO A 531 -14.90 -21.86 11.35
N LYS A 532 -15.88 -22.77 11.30
CA LYS A 532 -16.13 -23.78 12.36
C LYS A 532 -15.92 -25.16 11.77
N ILE A 533 -15.00 -25.90 12.35
CA ILE A 533 -14.77 -27.32 12.05
C ILE A 533 -15.34 -28.08 13.26
N ASP A 534 -16.34 -28.93 13.02
CA ASP A 534 -16.95 -29.80 14.03
C ASP A 534 -15.99 -30.89 14.52
#